data_4d15974b70f897cfdbad9bd0f889babc
#
_entry.id   4d15974b70f897cfdbad9bd0f889babc
#
_cell.length_a   1.000
_cell.length_b   1.000
_cell.length_c   1.000
_cell.angle_alpha   90.00
_cell.angle_beta   90.00
_cell.angle_gamma   90.00
#
_symmetry.space_group_name_H-M   'P 1'
#
loop_
_entity.id
_entity.type
_entity.pdbx_description
1 polymer ?
#
loop_
_entity_poly.entity_id
_entity_poly.type
_entity_poly.pdbx_seq_one_letter_code
_entity_poly.pdbx_strand_id
1 'polypeptide(L)'
;MIFPGPKVFIFDMDSTLIHADCDVTWKSFAVRHGLAPESAIAEADKFYEDYKAGCLDPVAFMRFQLAEFIGNTPEEMAEPCRMHFEEFIRENCYAEALQLVKELRERKIPTAILTSTNTEIAAPTAAYFGVDELMGTRLAVENGRFTGTIAGEYAVRAGKIAPARDFVMRHGATLAETAYYGDSTNDLDLLKVVGYPVAANPCPELRRIAEENNWRIIDFK
;
A
#
# COMPACT_ATOMS: atom_id res chain seq x y z
N MET A 1 -17.45 9.68 -0.50
CA MET A 1 -18.76 9.78 0.22
C MET A 1 -18.67 9.00 1.51
N ILE A 2 -18.73 9.71 2.67
CA ILE A 2 -18.69 9.10 3.99
C ILE A 2 -20.06 8.54 4.31
N PHE A 3 -20.13 7.26 4.69
CA PHE A 3 -21.38 6.64 5.15
C PHE A 3 -21.39 6.56 6.69
N PRO A 4 -22.55 6.62 7.35
CA PRO A 4 -22.63 6.58 8.79
C PRO A 4 -22.28 5.19 9.34
N GLY A 5 -21.57 5.15 10.45
CA GLY A 5 -21.29 3.92 11.21
C GLY A 5 -19.82 3.70 11.55
N PRO A 6 -18.85 3.74 10.59
CA PRO A 6 -17.45 3.54 10.94
C PRO A 6 -16.90 4.65 11.82
N LYS A 7 -16.09 4.27 12.80
CA LYS A 7 -15.33 5.20 13.64
C LYS A 7 -13.91 5.43 13.14
N VAL A 8 -13.39 4.50 12.32
CA VAL A 8 -12.04 4.50 11.78
C VAL A 8 -12.07 4.09 10.32
N PHE A 9 -11.20 4.68 9.50
CA PHE A 9 -11.05 4.34 8.08
C PHE A 9 -9.61 3.94 7.78
N ILE A 10 -9.44 2.78 7.19
CA ILE A 10 -8.15 2.26 6.74
C ILE A 10 -8.24 2.01 5.24
N PHE A 11 -7.20 2.37 4.52
CA PHE A 11 -7.13 2.25 3.06
C PHE A 11 -5.90 1.44 2.68
N ASP A 12 -6.06 0.49 1.77
CA ASP A 12 -4.93 0.07 0.96
C ASP A 12 -4.51 1.22 0.05
N MET A 13 -3.33 1.15 -0.56
CA MET A 13 -2.75 2.25 -1.33
C MET A 13 -2.80 2.02 -2.83
N ASP A 14 -2.02 1.05 -3.30
CA ASP A 14 -1.85 0.75 -4.72
C ASP A 14 -3.16 0.25 -5.33
N SER A 15 -3.55 0.79 -6.48
CA SER A 15 -4.85 0.55 -7.13
C SER A 15 -6.09 0.92 -6.30
N THR A 16 -5.94 1.23 -5.01
CA THR A 16 -7.03 1.66 -4.11
C THR A 16 -7.15 3.18 -4.01
N LEU A 17 -6.10 3.88 -3.58
CA LEU A 17 -6.04 5.35 -3.48
C LEU A 17 -5.38 5.98 -4.70
N ILE A 18 -4.55 5.22 -5.40
CA ILE A 18 -3.78 5.64 -6.57
C ILE A 18 -3.97 4.66 -7.72
N HIS A 19 -3.97 5.16 -8.95
CA HIS A 19 -3.99 4.35 -10.18
C HIS A 19 -2.57 3.99 -10.60
N ALA A 20 -1.85 3.33 -9.71
CA ALA A 20 -0.48 2.89 -9.93
C ALA A 20 -0.14 1.70 -9.02
N ASP A 21 0.92 0.99 -9.40
CA ASP A 21 1.64 0.02 -8.57
C ASP A 21 3.01 0.64 -8.24
N CYS A 22 3.23 0.92 -6.97
CA CYS A 22 4.45 1.59 -6.52
C CYS A 22 5.71 0.74 -6.72
N ASP A 23 5.62 -0.57 -6.59
CA ASP A 23 6.78 -1.45 -6.79
C ASP A 23 7.21 -1.46 -8.26
N VAL A 24 6.24 -1.47 -9.18
CA VAL A 24 6.50 -1.41 -10.64
C VAL A 24 7.06 -0.04 -11.04
N THR A 25 6.42 1.03 -10.58
CA THR A 25 6.85 2.39 -10.94
C THR A 25 8.17 2.77 -10.30
N TRP A 26 8.50 2.24 -9.10
CA TRP A 26 9.80 2.42 -8.46
C TRP A 26 10.95 1.90 -9.32
N LYS A 27 10.84 0.69 -9.89
CA LYS A 27 11.88 0.17 -10.78
C LYS A 27 12.08 1.03 -12.03
N SER A 28 11.00 1.50 -12.62
CA SER A 28 11.05 2.42 -13.76
C SER A 28 11.74 3.74 -13.39
N PHE A 29 11.42 4.29 -12.22
CA PHE A 29 12.08 5.48 -11.67
C PHE A 29 13.57 5.22 -11.43
N ALA A 30 13.90 4.12 -10.74
CA ALA A 30 15.28 3.78 -10.38
C ALA A 30 16.18 3.66 -11.61
N VAL A 31 15.72 3.01 -12.68
CA VAL A 31 16.45 2.93 -13.94
C VAL A 31 16.60 4.31 -14.57
N ARG A 32 15.53 5.09 -14.64
CA ARG A 32 15.56 6.45 -15.22
C ARG A 32 16.58 7.36 -14.53
N HIS A 33 16.72 7.24 -13.23
CA HIS A 33 17.62 8.06 -12.40
C HIS A 33 18.99 7.42 -12.11
N GLY A 34 19.31 6.29 -12.76
CA GLY A 34 20.60 5.61 -12.61
C GLY A 34 20.83 4.95 -11.24
N LEU A 35 19.76 4.72 -10.47
CA LEU A 35 19.79 3.97 -9.19
C LEU A 35 19.79 2.45 -9.45
N ALA A 36 19.27 2.00 -10.60
CA ALA A 36 19.27 0.63 -11.06
C ALA A 36 19.78 0.53 -12.50
N PRO A 37 20.38 -0.61 -12.89
CA PRO A 37 20.79 -0.84 -14.28
C PRO A 37 19.57 -1.02 -15.20
N GLU A 38 19.73 -0.72 -16.49
CA GLU A 38 18.65 -0.92 -17.49
C GLU A 38 18.12 -2.36 -17.52
N SER A 39 18.98 -3.34 -17.20
CA SER A 39 18.59 -4.76 -17.12
C SER A 39 17.51 -5.03 -16.05
N ALA A 40 17.33 -4.14 -15.06
CA ALA A 40 16.32 -4.31 -14.01
C ALA A 40 14.90 -4.34 -14.56
N ILE A 41 14.62 -3.69 -15.71
CA ILE A 41 13.29 -3.78 -16.34
C ILE A 41 13.01 -5.21 -16.81
N ALA A 42 13.97 -5.80 -17.55
CA ALA A 42 13.81 -7.18 -18.04
C ALA A 42 13.76 -8.20 -16.89
N GLU A 43 14.44 -7.92 -15.78
CA GLU A 43 14.38 -8.75 -14.56
C GLU A 43 13.01 -8.64 -13.88
N ALA A 44 12.42 -7.44 -13.81
CA ALA A 44 11.06 -7.22 -13.32
C ALA A 44 10.03 -8.01 -14.14
N ASP A 45 10.14 -7.94 -15.49
CA ASP A 45 9.27 -8.71 -16.39
C ASP A 45 9.38 -10.22 -16.14
N LYS A 46 10.59 -10.72 -15.88
CA LYS A 46 10.80 -12.13 -15.55
C LYS A 46 10.12 -12.51 -14.23
N PHE A 47 10.28 -11.72 -13.17
CA PHE A 47 9.58 -11.98 -11.90
C PHE A 47 8.06 -11.97 -12.07
N TYR A 48 7.53 -11.11 -12.93
CA TYR A 48 6.11 -11.08 -13.25
C TYR A 48 5.64 -12.35 -13.96
N GLU A 49 6.42 -12.87 -14.93
CA GLU A 49 6.13 -14.15 -15.58
C GLU A 49 6.21 -15.32 -14.59
N ASP A 50 7.24 -15.36 -13.72
CA ASP A 50 7.38 -16.37 -12.67
C ASP A 50 6.20 -16.34 -11.69
N TYR A 51 5.70 -15.15 -11.35
CA TYR A 51 4.49 -14.98 -10.54
C TYR A 51 3.25 -15.59 -11.23
N LYS A 52 3.04 -15.27 -12.51
CA LYS A 52 1.90 -15.85 -13.28
C LYS A 52 2.01 -17.37 -13.42
N ALA A 53 3.21 -17.90 -13.53
CA ALA A 53 3.46 -19.33 -13.60
C ALA A 53 3.38 -20.05 -12.23
N GLY A 54 3.24 -19.29 -11.12
CA GLY A 54 3.19 -19.85 -9.78
C GLY A 54 4.54 -20.38 -9.27
N CYS A 55 5.65 -19.97 -9.88
CA CYS A 55 7.01 -20.40 -9.54
C CYS A 55 7.91 -19.27 -9.02
N LEU A 56 7.31 -18.12 -8.64
CA LEU A 56 8.04 -16.99 -8.07
C LEU A 56 8.81 -17.40 -6.82
N ASP A 57 10.13 -17.13 -6.78
CA ASP A 57 10.92 -17.16 -5.54
C ASP A 57 10.69 -15.86 -4.75
N PRO A 58 9.99 -15.92 -3.59
CA PRO A 58 9.66 -14.70 -2.84
C PRO A 58 10.90 -14.01 -2.28
N VAL A 59 11.95 -14.76 -1.96
CA VAL A 59 13.20 -14.21 -1.37
C VAL A 59 13.98 -13.47 -2.44
N ALA A 60 14.14 -14.08 -3.62
CA ALA A 60 14.80 -13.45 -4.75
C ALA A 60 14.04 -12.20 -5.21
N PHE A 61 12.70 -12.28 -5.30
CA PHE A 61 11.85 -11.14 -5.64
C PHE A 61 12.00 -10.00 -4.64
N MET A 62 11.91 -10.28 -3.33
CA MET A 62 12.06 -9.25 -2.30
C MET A 62 13.43 -8.58 -2.37
N ARG A 63 14.50 -9.37 -2.56
CA ARG A 63 15.85 -8.82 -2.70
C ARG A 63 15.98 -7.92 -3.94
N PHE A 64 15.36 -8.30 -5.04
CA PHE A 64 15.30 -7.49 -6.25
C PHE A 64 14.56 -6.17 -5.99
N GLN A 65 13.38 -6.23 -5.34
CA GLN A 65 12.57 -5.05 -5.05
C GLN A 65 13.28 -4.05 -4.13
N LEU A 66 14.10 -4.52 -3.20
CA LEU A 66 14.79 -3.69 -2.22
C LEU A 66 16.23 -3.34 -2.61
N ALA A 67 16.68 -3.70 -3.81
CA ALA A 67 18.08 -3.57 -4.22
C ALA A 67 18.62 -2.13 -4.08
N GLU A 68 17.81 -1.13 -4.45
CA GLU A 68 18.22 0.29 -4.42
C GLU A 68 18.33 0.85 -3.01
N PHE A 69 17.72 0.20 -2.03
CA PHE A 69 17.79 0.59 -0.62
C PHE A 69 19.05 0.07 0.07
N ILE A 70 19.59 -1.07 -0.38
CA ILE A 70 20.70 -1.76 0.31
C ILE A 70 21.89 -0.84 0.53
N GLY A 71 22.31 -0.71 1.80
CA GLY A 71 23.48 0.07 2.20
C GLY A 71 23.24 1.59 2.30
N ASN A 72 22.09 2.10 1.86
CA ASN A 72 21.69 3.48 2.04
C ASN A 72 21.02 3.70 3.39
N THR A 73 21.06 4.92 3.92
CA THR A 73 20.30 5.30 5.12
C THR A 73 18.88 5.71 4.76
N PRO A 74 17.93 5.74 5.72
CA PRO A 74 16.59 6.31 5.49
C PRO A 74 16.63 7.74 4.96
N GLU A 75 17.53 8.56 5.46
CA GLU A 75 17.70 9.96 5.03
C GLU A 75 18.20 10.06 3.58
N GLU A 76 19.15 9.18 3.17
CA GLU A 76 19.65 9.12 1.80
C GLU A 76 18.56 8.70 0.80
N MET A 77 17.59 7.86 1.22
CA MET A 77 16.50 7.40 0.37
C MET A 77 15.26 8.31 0.38
N ALA A 78 15.15 9.25 1.33
CA ALA A 78 13.98 10.13 1.44
C ALA A 78 13.75 10.97 0.18
N GLU A 79 14.79 11.56 -0.38
CA GLU A 79 14.66 12.38 -1.60
C GLU A 79 14.34 11.56 -2.85
N PRO A 80 15.00 10.41 -3.14
CA PRO A 80 14.58 9.52 -4.22
C PRO A 80 13.10 9.08 -4.11
N CYS A 81 12.62 8.72 -2.92
CA CYS A 81 11.21 8.35 -2.71
C CYS A 81 10.26 9.53 -2.97
N ARG A 82 10.63 10.73 -2.56
CA ARG A 82 9.86 11.95 -2.86
C ARG A 82 9.81 12.24 -4.37
N MET A 83 10.94 12.13 -5.06
CA MET A 83 11.01 12.32 -6.51
C MET A 83 10.17 11.29 -7.26
N HIS A 84 10.24 10.01 -6.85
CA HIS A 84 9.37 8.97 -7.39
C HIS A 84 7.89 9.32 -7.25
N PHE A 85 7.47 9.78 -6.07
CA PHE A 85 6.09 10.22 -5.86
C PHE A 85 5.70 11.34 -6.82
N GLU A 86 6.51 12.38 -6.95
CA GLU A 86 6.21 13.54 -7.82
C GLU A 86 6.13 13.16 -9.31
N GLU A 87 6.99 12.24 -9.77
CA GLU A 87 7.08 11.88 -11.18
C GLU A 87 6.09 10.80 -11.61
N PHE A 88 5.76 9.85 -10.73
CA PHE A 88 5.01 8.65 -11.11
C PHE A 88 3.68 8.49 -10.38
N ILE A 89 3.53 9.05 -9.19
CA ILE A 89 2.39 8.74 -8.32
C ILE A 89 1.40 9.90 -8.22
N ARG A 90 1.88 11.11 -8.08
CA ARG A 90 1.04 12.27 -7.79
C ARG A 90 -0.14 12.46 -8.73
N GLU A 91 0.10 12.40 -10.04
CA GLU A 91 -0.94 12.55 -11.06
C GLU A 91 -1.88 11.33 -11.16
N ASN A 92 -1.49 10.22 -10.53
CA ASN A 92 -2.26 9.00 -10.46
C ASN A 92 -3.10 8.89 -9.16
N CYS A 93 -3.05 9.89 -8.26
CA CYS A 93 -3.91 9.90 -7.09
C CYS A 93 -5.36 10.17 -7.49
N TYR A 94 -6.28 9.29 -7.09
CA TYR A 94 -7.69 9.47 -7.39
C TYR A 94 -8.24 10.71 -6.66
N ALA A 95 -8.82 11.65 -7.41
CA ALA A 95 -9.34 12.89 -6.86
C ALA A 95 -10.47 12.66 -5.83
N GLU A 96 -11.32 11.67 -6.09
CA GLU A 96 -12.41 11.29 -5.17
C GLU A 96 -11.90 10.65 -3.89
N ALA A 97 -10.79 9.90 -3.94
CA ALA A 97 -10.14 9.35 -2.76
C ALA A 97 -9.50 10.44 -1.90
N LEU A 98 -8.80 11.41 -2.54
CA LEU A 98 -8.27 12.60 -1.86
C LEU A 98 -9.38 13.39 -1.15
N GLN A 99 -10.49 13.62 -1.84
CA GLN A 99 -11.64 14.32 -1.27
C GLN A 99 -12.24 13.55 -0.07
N LEU A 100 -12.36 12.23 -0.17
CA LEU A 100 -12.83 11.37 0.92
C LEU A 100 -11.94 11.49 2.16
N VAL A 101 -10.62 11.34 2.01
CA VAL A 101 -9.69 11.45 3.13
C VAL A 101 -9.72 12.83 3.75
N LYS A 102 -9.78 13.90 2.93
CA LYS A 102 -9.92 15.28 3.40
C LYS A 102 -11.18 15.47 4.26
N GLU A 103 -12.33 14.97 3.80
CA GLU A 103 -13.60 15.04 4.55
C GLU A 103 -13.54 14.28 5.88
N LEU A 104 -12.87 13.13 5.93
CA LEU A 104 -12.67 12.36 7.16
C LEU A 104 -11.82 13.15 8.17
N ARG A 105 -10.71 13.77 7.72
CA ARG A 105 -9.85 14.63 8.54
C ARG A 105 -10.60 15.83 9.12
N GLU A 106 -11.39 16.53 8.30
CA GLU A 106 -12.20 17.66 8.75
C GLU A 106 -13.18 17.25 9.86
N ARG A 107 -13.67 16.01 9.83
CA ARG A 107 -14.52 15.41 10.87
C ARG A 107 -13.74 14.80 12.03
N LYS A 108 -12.41 14.85 12.01
CA LYS A 108 -11.50 14.25 13.00
C LYS A 108 -11.73 12.74 13.17
N ILE A 109 -12.05 12.05 12.07
CA ILE A 109 -12.18 10.60 12.04
C ILE A 109 -10.81 10.03 11.72
N PRO A 110 -10.26 9.11 12.55
CA PRO A 110 -8.96 8.52 12.33
C PRO A 110 -8.85 7.79 11.00
N THR A 111 -7.74 8.05 10.29
CA THR A 111 -7.45 7.49 8.97
C THR A 111 -6.06 6.90 8.91
N ALA A 112 -5.90 5.79 8.21
CA ALA A 112 -4.59 5.20 7.95
C ALA A 112 -4.49 4.62 6.55
N ILE A 113 -3.26 4.59 6.02
CA ILE A 113 -2.90 3.73 4.88
C ILE A 113 -2.29 2.44 5.46
N LEU A 114 -2.70 1.30 4.90
CA LEU A 114 -2.15 -0.03 5.22
C LEU A 114 -1.83 -0.77 3.91
N THR A 115 -0.57 -0.77 3.52
CA THR A 115 -0.10 -1.23 2.22
C THR A 115 0.97 -2.33 2.31
N SER A 116 1.05 -3.18 1.30
CA SER A 116 2.17 -4.12 1.12
C SER A 116 3.46 -3.42 0.69
N THR A 117 3.36 -2.27 0.04
CA THR A 117 4.49 -1.44 -0.36
C THR A 117 5.33 -1.04 0.86
N ASN A 118 6.65 -0.96 0.69
CA ASN A 118 7.51 -0.55 1.79
C ASN A 118 7.23 0.90 2.22
N THR A 119 7.42 1.16 3.52
CA THR A 119 7.07 2.44 4.14
C THR A 119 7.83 3.63 3.58
N GLU A 120 9.04 3.42 3.05
CA GLU A 120 9.86 4.49 2.48
C GLU A 120 9.25 5.04 1.18
N ILE A 121 8.86 4.14 0.28
CA ILE A 121 8.19 4.50 -0.99
C ILE A 121 6.78 5.04 -0.73
N ALA A 122 6.06 4.48 0.25
CA ALA A 122 4.68 4.86 0.55
C ALA A 122 4.55 6.19 1.32
N ALA A 123 5.60 6.62 2.05
CA ALA A 123 5.53 7.78 2.93
C ALA A 123 5.14 9.09 2.21
N PRO A 124 5.66 9.45 1.03
CA PRO A 124 5.23 10.66 0.33
C PRO A 124 3.73 10.63 -0.05
N THR A 125 3.21 9.47 -0.45
CA THR A 125 1.78 9.29 -0.75
C THR A 125 0.93 9.48 0.50
N ALA A 126 1.32 8.86 1.61
CA ALA A 126 0.63 9.03 2.89
C ALA A 126 0.61 10.50 3.36
N ALA A 127 1.73 11.19 3.22
CA ALA A 127 1.84 12.62 3.53
C ALA A 127 0.94 13.48 2.62
N TYR A 128 0.87 13.17 1.33
CA TYR A 128 0.03 13.88 0.37
C TYR A 128 -1.47 13.72 0.65
N PHE A 129 -1.92 12.51 0.97
CA PHE A 129 -3.28 12.25 1.44
C PHE A 129 -3.53 12.85 2.83
N GLY A 130 -2.50 12.98 3.65
CA GLY A 130 -2.55 13.50 5.00
C GLY A 130 -3.28 12.58 5.97
N VAL A 131 -3.14 11.27 5.82
CA VAL A 131 -3.63 10.29 6.80
C VAL A 131 -2.88 10.40 8.12
N ASP A 132 -3.51 9.92 9.21
CA ASP A 132 -2.91 10.01 10.55
C ASP A 132 -1.76 9.02 10.74
N GLU A 133 -1.80 7.88 10.03
CA GLU A 133 -0.77 6.83 10.13
C GLU A 133 -0.54 6.10 8.80
N LEU A 134 0.72 5.76 8.55
CA LEU A 134 1.15 4.84 7.51
C LEU A 134 1.59 3.52 8.16
N MET A 135 0.92 2.45 7.80
CA MET A 135 1.29 1.07 8.10
C MET A 135 1.65 0.38 6.79
N GLY A 136 2.83 -0.22 6.74
CA GLY A 136 3.32 -0.88 5.52
C GLY A 136 4.42 -1.87 5.83
N THR A 137 5.00 -2.43 4.79
CA THR A 137 6.16 -3.29 4.91
C THR A 137 7.36 -2.48 5.36
N ARG A 138 7.87 -2.75 6.56
CA ARG A 138 9.03 -2.03 7.10
C ARG A 138 10.33 -2.65 6.60
N LEU A 139 11.27 -1.82 6.18
CA LEU A 139 12.61 -2.27 5.83
C LEU A 139 13.49 -2.43 7.08
N ALA A 140 14.32 -3.49 7.11
CA ALA A 140 15.24 -3.70 8.20
C ALA A 140 16.45 -2.77 8.07
N VAL A 141 16.79 -2.12 9.19
CA VAL A 141 17.95 -1.20 9.31
C VAL A 141 18.93 -1.74 10.35
N GLU A 142 20.18 -1.88 9.95
CA GLU A 142 21.29 -2.22 10.85
C GLU A 142 22.40 -1.18 10.69
N ASN A 143 22.95 -0.71 11.80
CA ASN A 143 23.96 0.35 11.82
C ASN A 143 23.55 1.62 11.02
N GLY A 144 22.23 1.96 11.04
CA GLY A 144 21.66 3.11 10.33
C GLY A 144 21.46 2.92 8.83
N ARG A 145 21.66 1.71 8.28
CA ARG A 145 21.54 1.42 6.85
C ARG A 145 20.59 0.27 6.58
N PHE A 146 19.87 0.35 5.46
CA PHE A 146 18.99 -0.72 5.01
C PHE A 146 19.78 -1.98 4.65
N THR A 147 19.28 -3.12 5.12
CA THR A 147 19.92 -4.43 4.91
C THR A 147 19.49 -5.14 3.62
N GLY A 148 18.40 -4.67 3.00
CA GLY A 148 17.74 -5.35 1.86
C GLY A 148 16.79 -6.47 2.29
N THR A 149 16.39 -6.46 3.58
CA THR A 149 15.36 -7.38 4.11
C THR A 149 14.24 -6.60 4.78
N ILE A 150 13.14 -7.25 5.10
CA ILE A 150 12.03 -6.64 5.84
C ILE A 150 12.18 -6.82 7.34
N ALA A 151 11.67 -5.87 8.11
CA ALA A 151 11.59 -5.92 9.57
C ALA A 151 10.19 -6.36 10.01
N GLY A 152 10.09 -7.58 10.54
CA GLY A 152 8.81 -8.14 10.99
C GLY A 152 8.05 -8.85 9.88
N GLU A 153 6.71 -8.75 9.90
CA GLU A 153 5.85 -9.42 8.93
C GLU A 153 5.63 -8.57 7.68
N TYR A 154 5.46 -9.24 6.54
CA TYR A 154 5.05 -8.62 5.30
C TYR A 154 3.57 -8.20 5.39
N ALA A 155 3.27 -6.93 5.09
CA ALA A 155 1.94 -6.35 5.22
C ALA A 155 1.00 -6.79 4.06
N VAL A 156 0.83 -8.11 3.89
CA VAL A 156 0.00 -8.71 2.84
C VAL A 156 -0.94 -9.76 3.44
N ARG A 157 -2.16 -9.89 2.92
CA ARG A 157 -3.16 -10.86 3.37
C ARG A 157 -3.37 -10.80 4.89
N ALA A 158 -3.20 -11.93 5.60
CA ALA A 158 -3.35 -11.99 7.06
C ALA A 158 -2.38 -11.06 7.80
N GLY A 159 -1.22 -10.73 7.23
CA GLY A 159 -0.27 -9.76 7.78
C GLY A 159 -0.83 -8.34 7.93
N LYS A 160 -1.92 -8.00 7.23
CA LYS A 160 -2.63 -6.73 7.40
C LYS A 160 -3.51 -6.67 8.67
N ILE A 161 -3.89 -7.81 9.25
CA ILE A 161 -4.88 -7.84 10.35
C ILE A 161 -4.31 -7.28 11.66
N ALA A 162 -3.09 -7.67 12.04
CA ALA A 162 -2.49 -7.24 13.30
C ALA A 162 -2.26 -5.72 13.34
N PRO A 163 -1.59 -5.08 12.34
CA PRO A 163 -1.42 -3.63 12.34
C PRO A 163 -2.75 -2.87 12.30
N ALA A 164 -3.75 -3.35 11.53
CA ALA A 164 -5.08 -2.75 11.53
C ALA A 164 -5.73 -2.78 12.91
N ARG A 165 -5.66 -3.93 13.60
CA ARG A 165 -6.20 -4.09 14.97
C ARG A 165 -5.52 -3.15 15.95
N ASP A 166 -4.20 -3.05 15.91
CA ASP A 166 -3.44 -2.18 16.80
C ASP A 166 -3.78 -0.71 16.59
N PHE A 167 -3.90 -0.28 15.33
CA PHE A 167 -4.32 1.08 14.98
C PHE A 167 -5.70 1.39 15.54
N VAL A 168 -6.72 0.56 15.25
CA VAL A 168 -8.09 0.84 15.70
C VAL A 168 -8.24 0.82 17.23
N MET A 169 -7.51 -0.07 17.92
CA MET A 169 -7.50 -0.12 19.38
C MET A 169 -6.93 1.16 19.99
N ARG A 170 -5.87 1.73 19.43
CA ARG A 170 -5.30 3.02 19.88
C ARG A 170 -6.29 4.19 19.73
N HIS A 171 -7.23 4.08 18.80
CA HIS A 171 -8.30 5.05 18.59
C HIS A 171 -9.63 4.70 19.29
N GLY A 172 -9.61 3.76 20.23
CA GLY A 172 -10.80 3.37 21.00
C GLY A 172 -11.91 2.71 20.17
N ALA A 173 -11.55 2.07 19.07
CA ALA A 173 -12.45 1.38 18.16
C ALA A 173 -12.10 -0.12 18.04
N THR A 174 -12.91 -0.85 17.29
CA THR A 174 -12.72 -2.26 16.96
C THR A 174 -12.75 -2.45 15.45
N LEU A 175 -12.30 -3.61 14.95
CA LEU A 175 -12.42 -3.95 13.53
C LEU A 175 -13.89 -3.92 13.05
N ALA A 176 -14.85 -4.26 13.92
CA ALA A 176 -16.29 -4.18 13.60
C ALA A 176 -16.80 -2.73 13.38
N GLU A 177 -16.08 -1.73 13.88
CA GLU A 177 -16.38 -0.31 13.73
C GLU A 177 -15.47 0.37 12.68
N THR A 178 -14.76 -0.42 11.87
CA THR A 178 -13.77 0.05 10.89
C THR A 178 -14.27 -0.13 9.46
N ALA A 179 -14.09 0.91 8.64
CA ALA A 179 -14.15 0.79 7.19
C ALA A 179 -12.76 0.48 6.65
N TYR A 180 -12.64 -0.57 5.84
CA TYR A 180 -11.42 -0.91 5.12
C TYR A 180 -11.68 -0.91 3.62
N TYR A 181 -10.83 -0.22 2.88
CA TYR A 181 -10.87 -0.10 1.42
C TYR A 181 -9.71 -0.88 0.83
N GLY A 182 -9.98 -1.79 -0.11
CA GLY A 182 -8.96 -2.57 -0.80
C GLY A 182 -9.39 -2.95 -2.21
N ASP A 183 -8.44 -3.23 -3.10
CA ASP A 183 -8.64 -3.46 -4.53
C ASP A 183 -8.54 -4.94 -4.94
N SER A 184 -7.87 -5.76 -4.14
CA SER A 184 -7.44 -7.09 -4.56
C SER A 184 -7.69 -8.18 -3.52
N THR A 185 -7.42 -9.43 -3.91
CA THR A 185 -7.51 -10.57 -3.00
C THR A 185 -6.44 -10.56 -1.89
N ASN A 186 -5.41 -9.71 -2.01
CA ASN A 186 -4.45 -9.48 -0.93
C ASN A 186 -5.08 -8.78 0.28
N ASP A 187 -6.22 -8.12 0.10
CA ASP A 187 -6.99 -7.44 1.14
C ASP A 187 -8.07 -8.31 1.76
N LEU A 188 -8.34 -9.46 1.16
CA LEU A 188 -9.51 -10.29 1.45
C LEU A 188 -9.61 -10.70 2.92
N ASP A 189 -8.48 -11.01 3.56
CA ASP A 189 -8.47 -11.46 4.95
C ASP A 189 -8.89 -10.32 5.90
N LEU A 190 -8.50 -9.08 5.62
CA LEU A 190 -8.92 -7.92 6.39
C LEU A 190 -10.35 -7.49 6.04
N LEU A 191 -10.72 -7.49 4.76
CA LEU A 191 -12.09 -7.19 4.32
C LEU A 191 -13.14 -8.09 4.97
N LYS A 192 -12.80 -9.37 5.22
CA LYS A 192 -13.70 -10.34 5.88
C LYS A 192 -13.93 -10.09 7.37
N VAL A 193 -13.03 -9.38 8.05
CA VAL A 193 -13.09 -9.21 9.51
C VAL A 193 -13.45 -7.80 9.96
N VAL A 194 -13.47 -6.82 9.03
CA VAL A 194 -13.96 -5.46 9.34
C VAL A 194 -15.47 -5.38 9.25
N GLY A 195 -16.05 -4.44 9.97
CA GLY A 195 -17.51 -4.24 9.94
C GLY A 195 -18.03 -3.53 8.68
N TYR A 196 -17.16 -2.81 7.98
CA TYR A 196 -17.52 -2.04 6.78
C TYR A 196 -16.50 -2.29 5.66
N PRO A 197 -16.56 -3.48 5.02
CA PRO A 197 -15.69 -3.79 3.87
C PRO A 197 -16.10 -2.98 2.64
N VAL A 198 -15.10 -2.43 1.95
CA VAL A 198 -15.29 -1.67 0.71
C VAL A 198 -14.29 -2.18 -0.33
N ALA A 199 -14.80 -2.75 -1.40
CA ALA A 199 -14.00 -3.09 -2.57
C ALA A 199 -13.85 -1.80 -3.42
N ALA A 200 -12.66 -1.20 -3.38
CA ALA A 200 -12.34 0.03 -4.09
C ALA A 200 -11.54 -0.30 -5.35
N ASN A 201 -12.02 0.14 -6.52
CA ASN A 201 -11.44 -0.19 -7.83
C ASN A 201 -11.10 -1.68 -7.99
N PRO A 202 -11.98 -2.61 -7.58
CA PRO A 202 -11.62 -3.99 -7.35
C PRO A 202 -11.21 -4.71 -8.64
N CYS A 203 -10.19 -5.56 -8.53
CA CYS A 203 -9.89 -6.55 -9.56
C CYS A 203 -11.11 -7.47 -9.81
N PRO A 204 -11.20 -8.13 -10.96
CA PRO A 204 -12.38 -8.94 -11.32
C PRO A 204 -12.76 -9.98 -10.26
N GLU A 205 -11.76 -10.61 -9.62
CA GLU A 205 -12.00 -11.61 -8.59
C GLU A 205 -12.56 -11.00 -7.30
N LEU A 206 -11.98 -9.91 -6.81
CA LEU A 206 -12.49 -9.22 -5.62
C LEU A 206 -13.87 -8.62 -5.89
N ARG A 207 -14.14 -8.11 -7.09
CA ARG A 207 -15.47 -7.61 -7.48
C ARG A 207 -16.52 -8.70 -7.34
N ARG A 208 -16.26 -9.89 -7.91
CA ARG A 208 -17.16 -11.04 -7.78
C ARG A 208 -17.42 -11.41 -6.30
N ILE A 209 -16.35 -11.48 -5.49
CA ILE A 209 -16.47 -11.79 -4.05
C ILE A 209 -17.27 -10.70 -3.32
N ALA A 210 -17.07 -9.44 -3.64
CA ALA A 210 -17.79 -8.32 -3.04
C ALA A 210 -19.29 -8.37 -3.36
N GLU A 211 -19.65 -8.68 -4.60
CA GLU A 211 -21.05 -8.88 -5.03
C GLU A 211 -21.72 -10.04 -4.30
N GLU A 212 -21.03 -11.19 -4.20
CA GLU A 212 -21.55 -12.37 -3.49
C GLU A 212 -21.77 -12.13 -1.99
N ASN A 213 -20.95 -11.25 -1.37
CA ASN A 213 -21.04 -10.93 0.05
C ASN A 213 -21.81 -9.63 0.35
N ASN A 214 -22.38 -8.98 -0.67
CA ASN A 214 -23.05 -7.68 -0.57
C ASN A 214 -22.16 -6.59 0.05
N TRP A 215 -20.84 -6.62 -0.23
CA TRP A 215 -19.93 -5.57 0.15
C TRP A 215 -20.11 -4.34 -0.73
N ARG A 216 -19.74 -3.19 -0.18
CA ARG A 216 -19.78 -1.97 -0.96
C ARG A 216 -18.69 -1.99 -2.02
N ILE A 217 -19.04 -1.58 -3.25
CA ILE A 217 -18.10 -1.42 -4.36
C ILE A 217 -18.04 0.07 -4.71
N ILE A 218 -16.84 0.59 -4.89
CA ILE A 218 -16.58 1.97 -5.32
C ILE A 218 -15.54 1.92 -6.43
N ASP A 219 -15.77 2.64 -7.50
CA ASP A 219 -14.81 2.89 -8.57
C ASP A 219 -14.44 4.38 -8.51
N PHE A 220 -13.31 4.71 -7.86
CA PHE A 220 -12.79 6.07 -7.79
C PHE A 220 -12.32 6.56 -9.18
N LYS A 221 -12.42 7.86 -9.38
CA LYS A 221 -12.01 8.54 -10.62
C LYS A 221 -11.00 9.64 -10.32
#